data_872035c503b83af9953896e4a29c902d
#
_entry.id   872035c503b83af9953896e4a29c902d
#
_cell.length_a   1.000
_cell.length_b   1.000
_cell.length_c   1.000
_cell.angle_alpha   90.00
_cell.angle_beta   90.00
_cell.angle_gamma   90.00
#
_symmetry.space_group_name_H-M   'P 1'
#
loop_
_entity.id
_entity.type
_entity.pdbx_description
1 polymer ?
#
loop_
_entity_poly.entity_id
_entity_poly.type
_entity_poly.pdbx_seq_one_letter_code
_entity_poly.pdbx_strand_id
1 'polypeptide(L)'
;MCNDYKFKTNMASHGQNSLQTGHYLSEGKHIFAPMLKYIQNEDHYREVISRVSKVNESLWIGTADIKDLYVGKEPFLGVLAGLLERGVDVRLIHAKEPGPVFREEFDRYPVLISRLERVLCPRVHFKMMVFDYRTVYLGSANLTGAGIGMKSSTRRNFEAGILTDEFELVDAACNQFDAVWNGSHCKGCGRREFCGAPLR
;
A
#
# COMPACT_ATOMS: atom_id res chain seq x y z
N MET A 1 -12.67 5.68 3.96
CA MET A 1 -13.18 5.67 2.56
C MET A 1 -13.04 4.32 1.84
N CYS A 2 -12.34 3.32 2.39
CA CYS A 2 -12.43 1.94 1.87
C CYS A 2 -13.83 1.31 1.99
N ASN A 3 -14.71 1.88 2.82
CA ASN A 3 -16.05 1.34 3.11
C ASN A 3 -17.08 1.51 1.99
N ASP A 4 -16.81 2.25 0.93
CA ASP A 4 -17.81 2.52 -0.12
C ASP A 4 -17.79 1.51 -1.27
N TYR A 5 -16.83 0.57 -1.28
CA TYR A 5 -16.84 -0.57 -2.21
C TYR A 5 -17.57 -1.79 -1.61
N LYS A 6 -18.78 -1.58 -1.07
CA LYS A 6 -19.67 -2.69 -0.75
C LYS A 6 -20.12 -3.35 -2.04
N PHE A 7 -19.69 -4.56 -2.25
CA PHE A 7 -20.33 -5.48 -3.19
C PHE A 7 -21.84 -5.48 -2.89
N LYS A 8 -22.66 -5.08 -3.87
CA LYS A 8 -24.10 -5.28 -3.83
C LYS A 8 -24.39 -6.77 -3.85
N THR A 9 -24.41 -7.40 -2.69
CA THR A 9 -25.07 -8.69 -2.53
C THR A 9 -26.55 -8.40 -2.26
N ASN A 10 -27.41 -8.69 -3.23
CA ASN A 10 -28.85 -8.75 -3.04
C ASN A 10 -29.14 -9.85 -2.02
N MET A 11 -29.42 -9.47 -0.79
CA MET A 11 -30.10 -10.33 0.18
C MET A 11 -31.57 -9.97 0.20
N ALA A 12 -32.36 -10.80 -0.45
CA ALA A 12 -33.79 -10.84 -0.25
C ALA A 12 -34.07 -11.47 1.13
N SER A 13 -34.79 -10.74 1.98
CA SER A 13 -35.33 -11.21 3.24
C SER A 13 -36.44 -12.24 3.01
N HIS A 14 -36.35 -13.43 3.60
CA HIS A 14 -37.52 -14.26 3.92
C HIS A 14 -37.26 -15.14 5.15
N GLY A 15 -38.14 -15.02 6.08
CA GLY A 15 -38.80 -15.79 7.10
C GLY A 15 -38.17 -17.05 7.69
N GLN A 16 -38.27 -17.09 9.01
CA GLN A 16 -38.07 -18.26 9.88
C GLN A 16 -38.83 -19.51 9.41
N ASN A 17 -38.20 -20.70 9.40
CA ASN A 17 -38.63 -21.86 10.18
C ASN A 17 -37.79 -23.14 9.86
N SER A 18 -37.56 -23.89 10.95
CA SER A 18 -37.41 -25.36 11.11
C SER A 18 -36.21 -26.06 10.48
N LEU A 19 -35.47 -26.71 11.37
CA LEU A 19 -34.57 -27.85 11.22
C LEU A 19 -34.98 -28.84 10.10
N GLN A 20 -34.15 -28.97 9.08
CA GLN A 20 -33.99 -30.20 8.34
C GLN A 20 -32.57 -30.29 7.79
N THR A 21 -31.85 -31.36 8.19
CA THR A 21 -30.58 -31.80 7.63
C THR A 21 -30.79 -32.15 6.14
N GLY A 22 -30.35 -31.31 5.25
CA GLY A 22 -30.34 -31.55 3.84
C GLY A 22 -28.98 -31.13 3.25
N HIS A 23 -28.28 -32.11 2.68
CA HIS A 23 -27.10 -31.85 1.85
C HIS A 23 -27.51 -30.95 0.68
N TYR A 24 -27.19 -29.66 0.76
CA TYR A 24 -27.20 -28.78 -0.38
C TYR A 24 -25.84 -28.83 -1.08
N LEU A 25 -25.81 -29.50 -2.22
CA LEU A 25 -24.78 -29.30 -3.23
C LEU A 25 -24.96 -27.86 -3.76
N SER A 26 -24.19 -26.90 -3.27
CA SER A 26 -24.20 -25.55 -3.79
C SER A 26 -23.47 -25.50 -5.13
N GLU A 27 -24.17 -25.00 -6.12
CA GLU A 27 -23.68 -24.70 -7.46
C GLU A 27 -22.34 -23.95 -7.41
N GLY A 28 -21.35 -24.44 -8.19
CA GLY A 28 -19.96 -24.04 -8.15
C GLY A 28 -19.70 -22.58 -8.44
N LYS A 29 -19.58 -21.78 -7.39
CA LYS A 29 -18.67 -20.63 -7.40
C LYS A 29 -17.28 -21.19 -7.17
N HIS A 30 -16.45 -21.18 -8.18
CA HIS A 30 -15.00 -21.34 -8.02
C HIS A 30 -14.51 -20.20 -7.10
N ILE A 31 -14.53 -20.44 -5.80
CA ILE A 31 -13.86 -19.59 -4.83
C ILE A 31 -12.39 -19.96 -4.99
N PHE A 32 -11.66 -19.19 -5.79
CA PHE A 32 -10.20 -19.28 -5.78
C PHE A 32 -9.72 -18.96 -4.37
N ALA A 33 -8.90 -19.86 -3.80
CA ALA A 33 -8.25 -19.55 -2.54
C ALA A 33 -7.47 -18.24 -2.69
N PRO A 34 -7.53 -17.33 -1.70
CA PRO A 34 -6.80 -16.08 -1.77
C PRO A 34 -5.31 -16.34 -1.93
N MET A 35 -4.64 -15.48 -2.66
CA MET A 35 -3.19 -15.52 -2.81
C MET A 35 -2.54 -15.13 -1.50
N LEU A 36 -1.66 -15.98 -0.98
CA LEU A 36 -0.78 -15.65 0.14
C LEU A 36 0.66 -16.04 -0.25
N LYS A 37 1.50 -15.05 -0.48
CA LYS A 37 2.88 -15.25 -0.94
C LYS A 37 3.87 -14.68 0.06
N TYR A 38 4.81 -15.51 0.53
CA TYR A 38 5.96 -15.03 1.29
C TYR A 38 6.94 -14.34 0.36
N ILE A 39 7.37 -13.13 0.73
CA ILE A 39 8.26 -12.26 -0.04
C ILE A 39 9.57 -12.13 0.74
N GLN A 40 10.68 -12.40 0.08
CA GLN A 40 11.99 -12.29 0.71
C GLN A 40 13.01 -11.63 -0.23
N ASN A 41 13.90 -10.83 0.33
CA ASN A 41 15.06 -10.26 -0.35
C ASN A 41 14.71 -9.61 -1.72
N GLU A 42 15.22 -10.14 -2.85
CA GLU A 42 14.96 -9.61 -4.21
C GLU A 42 13.52 -9.80 -4.68
N ASP A 43 12.74 -10.66 -4.02
CA ASP A 43 11.32 -10.81 -4.35
C ASP A 43 10.55 -9.52 -4.10
N HIS A 44 10.99 -8.68 -3.15
CA HIS A 44 10.40 -7.35 -2.97
C HIS A 44 10.43 -6.53 -4.24
N TYR A 45 11.54 -6.57 -4.97
CA TYR A 45 11.63 -5.89 -6.26
C TYR A 45 10.78 -6.58 -7.34
N ARG A 46 10.97 -7.89 -7.49
CA ARG A 46 10.37 -8.69 -8.56
C ARG A 46 8.85 -8.79 -8.46
N GLU A 47 8.31 -8.92 -7.25
CA GLU A 47 6.89 -9.22 -7.01
C GLU A 47 6.09 -8.01 -6.50
N VAL A 48 6.73 -7.08 -5.81
CA VAL A 48 6.05 -5.94 -5.19
C VAL A 48 6.28 -4.67 -6.02
N ILE A 49 7.54 -4.26 -6.19
CA ILE A 49 7.84 -3.00 -6.91
C ILE A 49 7.43 -3.05 -8.37
N SER A 50 7.60 -4.19 -9.04
CA SER A 50 7.16 -4.35 -10.44
C SER A 50 5.65 -4.22 -10.66
N ARG A 51 4.83 -4.34 -9.59
CA ARG A 51 3.38 -4.15 -9.66
C ARG A 51 2.99 -2.68 -9.75
N VAL A 52 3.82 -1.77 -9.26
CA VAL A 52 3.51 -0.34 -9.20
C VAL A 52 3.08 0.21 -10.55
N SER A 53 3.81 -0.12 -11.62
CA SER A 53 3.48 0.36 -12.97
C SER A 53 2.17 -0.19 -13.55
N LYS A 54 1.61 -1.24 -12.95
CA LYS A 54 0.39 -1.95 -13.40
C LYS A 54 -0.87 -1.53 -12.65
N VAL A 55 -0.76 -0.62 -11.71
CA VAL A 55 -1.89 -0.09 -10.94
C VAL A 55 -2.83 0.71 -11.84
N ASN A 56 -4.13 0.54 -11.64
CA ASN A 56 -5.16 1.19 -12.45
C ASN A 56 -6.08 2.13 -11.67
N GLU A 57 -6.32 1.87 -10.40
CA GLU A 57 -7.29 2.62 -9.58
C GLU A 57 -6.60 3.41 -8.46
N SER A 58 -5.79 2.72 -7.64
CA SER A 58 -5.17 3.34 -6.47
C SER A 58 -3.88 2.68 -6.04
N LEU A 59 -2.94 3.48 -5.55
CA LEU A 59 -1.70 3.04 -4.95
C LEU A 59 -1.46 3.77 -3.62
N TRP A 60 -1.57 3.04 -2.51
CA TRP A 60 -1.25 3.60 -1.20
C TRP A 60 0.08 3.04 -0.71
N ILE A 61 0.95 3.93 -0.29
CA ILE A 61 2.32 3.62 0.09
C ILE A 61 2.58 4.11 1.50
N GLY A 62 2.97 3.19 2.39
CA GLY A 62 3.44 3.51 3.73
C GLY A 62 4.85 3.00 3.94
N THR A 63 5.78 3.87 4.36
CA THR A 63 7.18 3.51 4.59
C THR A 63 7.84 4.40 5.64
N ALA A 64 8.80 3.89 6.41
CA ALA A 64 9.55 4.74 7.33
C ALA A 64 10.64 5.55 6.60
N ASP A 65 11.22 5.00 5.54
CA ASP A 65 12.27 5.64 4.75
C ASP A 65 12.00 5.45 3.26
N ILE A 66 12.20 6.50 2.48
CA ILE A 66 12.12 6.47 1.03
C ILE A 66 13.35 7.14 0.44
N LYS A 67 13.93 6.50 -0.56
CA LYS A 67 15.09 7.02 -1.31
C LYS A 67 14.84 6.81 -2.78
N ASP A 68 15.78 7.32 -3.58
CA ASP A 68 15.83 7.05 -5.02
C ASP A 68 15.83 5.55 -5.30
N LEU A 69 14.92 5.10 -6.13
CA LEU A 69 14.82 3.73 -6.61
C LEU A 69 14.21 3.71 -8.02
N TYR A 70 14.29 2.56 -8.68
CA TYR A 70 13.88 2.40 -10.07
C TYR A 70 12.88 1.24 -10.20
N VAL A 71 11.97 1.36 -11.18
CA VAL A 71 11.13 0.27 -11.67
C VAL A 71 11.59 -0.03 -13.09
N GLY A 72 12.33 -1.12 -13.27
CA GLY A 72 13.05 -1.36 -14.53
C GLY A 72 14.13 -0.29 -14.75
N LYS A 73 13.99 0.49 -15.81
CA LYS A 73 14.91 1.60 -16.15
C LYS A 73 14.36 2.97 -15.75
N GLU A 74 13.12 3.05 -15.29
CA GLU A 74 12.44 4.28 -14.97
C GLU A 74 12.60 4.60 -13.48
N PRO A 75 12.90 5.85 -13.11
CA PRO A 75 12.86 6.30 -11.73
C PRO A 75 11.48 6.06 -11.11
N PHE A 76 11.43 5.62 -9.86
CA PHE A 76 10.18 5.34 -9.16
C PHE A 76 9.23 6.55 -9.15
N LEU A 77 9.77 7.74 -8.96
CA LEU A 77 8.99 8.99 -9.00
C LEU A 77 8.40 9.26 -10.39
N GLY A 78 9.11 8.92 -11.46
CA GLY A 78 8.58 8.97 -12.83
C GLY A 78 7.40 8.03 -13.04
N VAL A 79 7.51 6.80 -12.49
CA VAL A 79 6.39 5.85 -12.51
C VAL A 79 5.18 6.39 -11.74
N LEU A 80 5.38 6.98 -10.54
CA LEU A 80 4.28 7.61 -9.79
C LEU A 80 3.67 8.78 -10.56
N ALA A 81 4.49 9.60 -11.21
CA ALA A 81 4.02 10.69 -12.06
C ALA A 81 3.12 10.17 -13.19
N GLY A 82 3.55 9.13 -13.89
CA GLY A 82 2.74 8.48 -14.93
C GLY A 82 1.43 7.87 -14.41
N LEU A 83 1.40 7.34 -13.18
CA LEU A 83 0.16 6.89 -12.54
C LEU A 83 -0.81 8.06 -12.32
N LEU A 84 -0.33 9.15 -11.73
CA LEU A 84 -1.13 10.37 -11.49
C LEU A 84 -1.67 10.98 -12.78
N GLU A 85 -0.88 10.99 -13.86
CA GLU A 85 -1.31 11.47 -15.19
C GLU A 85 -2.46 10.62 -15.76
N ARG A 86 -2.46 9.31 -15.49
CA ARG A 86 -3.57 8.40 -15.85
C ARG A 86 -4.78 8.48 -14.92
N GLY A 87 -4.72 9.30 -13.86
CA GLY A 87 -5.84 9.48 -12.93
C GLY A 87 -5.87 8.49 -11.76
N VAL A 88 -4.79 7.74 -11.54
CA VAL A 88 -4.67 6.84 -10.38
C VAL A 88 -4.55 7.66 -9.09
N ASP A 89 -5.29 7.25 -8.03
CA ASP A 89 -5.15 7.82 -6.69
C ASP A 89 -3.84 7.32 -6.05
N VAL A 90 -2.87 8.20 -5.85
CA VAL A 90 -1.59 7.85 -5.24
C VAL A 90 -1.42 8.57 -3.92
N ARG A 91 -1.30 7.80 -2.82
CA ARG A 91 -1.09 8.30 -1.47
C ARG A 91 0.21 7.79 -0.87
N LEU A 92 0.98 8.69 -0.27
CA LEU A 92 2.26 8.38 0.34
C LEU A 92 2.30 8.85 1.80
N ILE A 93 2.50 7.92 2.74
CA ILE A 93 2.86 8.24 4.13
C ILE A 93 4.31 7.83 4.36
N HIS A 94 5.11 8.76 4.88
CA HIS A 94 6.50 8.48 5.24
C HIS A 94 6.91 9.12 6.56
N ALA A 95 7.96 8.56 7.21
CA ALA A 95 8.29 8.98 8.57
C ALA A 95 9.21 10.21 8.63
N LYS A 96 10.02 10.43 7.61
CA LYS A 96 11.01 11.52 7.59
C LYS A 96 11.12 12.13 6.19
N GLU A 97 11.55 13.37 6.13
CA GLU A 97 11.83 14.03 4.86
C GLU A 97 12.93 13.27 4.08
N PRO A 98 12.69 13.00 2.79
CA PRO A 98 13.70 12.39 1.93
C PRO A 98 14.91 13.29 1.70
N GLY A 99 16.03 12.66 1.35
CA GLY A 99 17.29 13.37 1.08
C GLY A 99 17.26 14.21 -0.22
N PRO A 100 18.35 14.99 -0.46
CA PRO A 100 18.43 15.92 -1.60
C PRO A 100 18.20 15.25 -2.96
N VAL A 101 18.79 14.09 -3.19
CA VAL A 101 18.65 13.34 -4.46
C VAL A 101 17.19 13.03 -4.78
N PHE A 102 16.43 12.60 -3.77
CA PHE A 102 14.99 12.35 -3.94
C PHE A 102 14.24 13.65 -4.25
N ARG A 103 14.59 14.77 -3.61
CA ARG A 103 13.94 16.06 -3.84
C ARG A 103 14.22 16.58 -5.25
N GLU A 104 15.46 16.52 -5.70
CA GLU A 104 15.86 16.91 -7.06
C GLU A 104 15.10 16.08 -8.12
N GLU A 105 14.89 14.78 -7.85
CA GLU A 105 14.12 13.94 -8.74
C GLU A 105 12.61 14.28 -8.68
N PHE A 106 12.07 14.52 -7.49
CA PHE A 106 10.68 14.92 -7.29
C PHE A 106 10.33 16.20 -8.04
N ASP A 107 11.21 17.18 -8.02
CA ASP A 107 11.04 18.48 -8.67
C ASP A 107 11.03 18.40 -10.22
N ARG A 108 11.53 17.29 -10.78
CA ARG A 108 11.48 17.03 -12.23
C ARG A 108 10.07 16.72 -12.75
N TYR A 109 9.15 16.37 -11.86
CA TYR A 109 7.80 15.95 -12.22
C TYR A 109 6.75 16.90 -11.62
N PRO A 110 6.32 17.96 -12.30
CA PRO A 110 5.36 18.93 -11.78
C PRO A 110 4.04 18.31 -11.30
N VAL A 111 3.61 17.20 -11.89
CA VAL A 111 2.42 16.46 -11.49
C VAL A 111 2.53 15.89 -10.07
N LEU A 112 3.72 15.54 -9.61
CA LEU A 112 3.94 15.10 -8.22
C LEU A 112 3.69 16.24 -7.24
N ILE A 113 4.14 17.46 -7.58
CA ILE A 113 3.95 18.64 -6.74
C ILE A 113 2.47 18.99 -6.61
N SER A 114 1.71 18.86 -7.71
CA SER A 114 0.32 19.30 -7.77
C SER A 114 -0.70 18.22 -7.38
N ARG A 115 -0.36 16.94 -7.51
CA ARG A 115 -1.34 15.84 -7.38
C ARG A 115 -0.95 14.71 -6.45
N LEU A 116 0.33 14.55 -6.07
CA LEU A 116 0.69 13.51 -5.12
C LEU A 116 0.22 13.89 -3.71
N GLU A 117 -0.71 13.13 -3.18
CA GLU A 117 -1.12 13.27 -1.79
C GLU A 117 -0.05 12.66 -0.86
N ARG A 118 0.51 13.48 0.04
CA ARG A 118 1.61 13.08 0.90
C ARG A 118 1.44 13.53 2.34
N VAL A 119 1.66 12.61 3.27
CA VAL A 119 1.66 12.87 4.72
C VAL A 119 2.99 12.46 5.33
N LEU A 120 3.61 13.37 6.08
CA LEU A 120 4.78 13.07 6.91
C LEU A 120 4.32 12.79 8.34
N CYS A 121 4.53 11.56 8.80
CA CYS A 121 4.22 11.16 10.18
C CYS A 121 5.42 10.45 10.83
N PRO A 122 6.11 11.07 11.79
CA PRO A 122 7.35 10.53 12.41
C PRO A 122 7.12 9.25 13.23
N ARG A 123 5.86 8.81 13.39
CA ARG A 123 5.52 7.56 14.05
C ARG A 123 5.35 6.39 13.08
N VAL A 124 5.30 6.65 11.78
CA VAL A 124 5.13 5.57 10.79
C VAL A 124 6.39 4.71 10.75
N HIS A 125 6.18 3.42 10.99
CA HIS A 125 7.23 2.42 10.87
C HIS A 125 6.79 1.16 10.11
N PHE A 126 5.50 1.07 9.76
CA PHE A 126 5.03 0.02 8.85
C PHE A 126 5.60 0.22 7.43
N LYS A 127 5.76 -0.85 6.71
CA LYS A 127 6.08 -0.87 5.29
C LYS A 127 4.99 -1.65 4.60
N MET A 128 4.11 -0.91 3.92
CA MET A 128 2.97 -1.47 3.22
C MET A 128 2.76 -0.80 1.87
N MET A 129 2.22 -1.55 0.95
CA MET A 129 1.69 -1.04 -0.31
C MET A 129 0.35 -1.70 -0.58
N VAL A 130 -0.68 -0.88 -0.82
CA VAL A 130 -1.99 -1.35 -1.23
C VAL A 130 -2.16 -1.03 -2.71
N PHE A 131 -2.52 -2.03 -3.49
CA PHE A 131 -2.69 -1.95 -4.94
C PHE A 131 -4.17 -2.15 -5.29
N ASP A 132 -4.80 -1.14 -5.86
CA ASP A 132 -6.19 -1.16 -6.37
C ASP A 132 -7.22 -1.63 -5.33
N TYR A 133 -6.96 -1.42 -4.02
CA TYR A 133 -7.76 -1.94 -2.88
C TYR A 133 -7.98 -3.46 -2.89
N ARG A 134 -7.18 -4.22 -3.63
CA ARG A 134 -7.35 -5.65 -3.88
C ARG A 134 -6.18 -6.49 -3.42
N THR A 135 -4.99 -5.91 -3.40
CA THR A 135 -3.77 -6.64 -3.00
C THR A 135 -3.00 -5.77 -2.03
N VAL A 136 -2.45 -6.38 -0.99
CA VAL A 136 -1.58 -5.70 -0.03
C VAL A 136 -0.24 -6.40 0.09
N TYR A 137 0.82 -5.62 0.12
CA TYR A 137 2.12 -6.00 0.62
C TYR A 137 2.30 -5.45 2.03
N LEU A 138 2.73 -6.31 2.96
CA LEU A 138 3.13 -5.97 4.32
C LEU A 138 4.50 -6.57 4.60
N GLY A 139 5.44 -5.79 5.12
CA GLY A 139 6.77 -6.34 5.38
C GLY A 139 7.74 -5.41 6.12
N SER A 140 9.01 -5.78 6.08
CA SER A 140 10.10 -5.07 6.73
C SER A 140 10.82 -4.07 5.80
N ALA A 141 10.70 -4.23 4.47
CA ALA A 141 11.47 -3.49 3.48
C ALA A 141 11.02 -2.02 3.34
N ASN A 142 11.89 -1.09 3.71
CA ASN A 142 11.71 0.31 3.34
C ASN A 142 11.85 0.50 1.83
N LEU A 143 11.26 1.57 1.29
CA LEU A 143 11.40 1.97 -0.12
C LEU A 143 12.78 2.56 -0.39
N THR A 144 13.79 1.72 -0.30
CA THR A 144 15.19 2.04 -0.59
C THR A 144 15.80 0.94 -1.45
N GLY A 145 16.77 1.26 -2.27
CA GLY A 145 17.37 0.25 -3.17
C GLY A 145 17.94 -0.98 -2.45
N ALA A 146 18.39 -0.85 -1.18
CA ALA A 146 18.84 -1.99 -0.37
C ALA A 146 17.65 -2.77 0.22
N GLY A 147 16.60 -2.09 0.69
CA GLY A 147 15.43 -2.71 1.29
C GLY A 147 14.62 -3.50 0.27
N ILE A 148 14.34 -2.92 -0.89
CA ILE A 148 13.55 -3.59 -1.93
C ILE A 148 14.32 -4.61 -2.79
N GLY A 149 15.58 -4.90 -2.47
CA GLY A 149 16.35 -5.92 -3.18
C GLY A 149 16.97 -5.52 -4.51
N MET A 150 17.01 -4.22 -4.86
CA MET A 150 17.68 -3.72 -6.09
C MET A 150 19.20 -3.86 -6.05
N LYS A 151 19.82 -3.81 -4.87
CA LYS A 151 21.26 -3.93 -4.74
C LYS A 151 21.72 -5.37 -4.93
N SER A 152 23.01 -5.55 -5.25
CA SER A 152 23.62 -6.88 -5.35
C SER A 152 23.42 -7.68 -4.06
N SER A 153 23.51 -9.01 -4.16
CA SER A 153 23.35 -9.93 -3.03
C SER A 153 24.21 -9.59 -1.81
N THR A 154 25.35 -8.97 -2.01
CA THR A 154 26.29 -8.55 -0.95
C THR A 154 25.98 -7.18 -0.34
N ARG A 155 25.05 -6.41 -0.92
CA ARG A 155 24.74 -5.01 -0.51
C ARG A 155 23.27 -4.77 -0.23
N ARG A 156 22.40 -5.73 -0.46
CA ARG A 156 20.98 -5.65 -0.09
C ARG A 156 20.75 -6.11 1.34
N ASN A 157 19.67 -5.63 1.94
CA ASN A 157 19.23 -6.12 3.24
C ASN A 157 18.62 -7.52 3.11
N PHE A 158 18.59 -8.25 4.23
CA PHE A 158 17.68 -9.39 4.41
C PHE A 158 16.33 -8.84 4.87
N GLU A 159 15.34 -8.97 4.03
CA GLU A 159 13.99 -8.45 4.28
C GLU A 159 12.96 -9.56 4.09
N ALA A 160 11.85 -9.46 4.79
CA ALA A 160 10.74 -10.40 4.70
C ALA A 160 9.41 -9.67 4.66
N GLY A 161 8.41 -10.31 4.06
CA GLY A 161 7.05 -9.77 3.98
C GLY A 161 6.07 -10.78 3.44
N ILE A 162 4.83 -10.34 3.31
CA ILE A 162 3.77 -11.07 2.64
C ILE A 162 3.14 -10.20 1.56
N LEU A 163 2.69 -10.84 0.50
CA LEU A 163 1.84 -10.27 -0.53
C LEU A 163 0.58 -11.11 -0.60
N THR A 164 -0.58 -10.48 -0.46
CA THR A 164 -1.86 -11.20 -0.40
C THR A 164 -3.00 -10.38 -0.98
N ASP A 165 -4.04 -11.06 -1.47
CA ASP A 165 -5.33 -10.52 -1.83
C ASP A 165 -6.44 -11.01 -0.88
N GLU A 166 -6.07 -11.57 0.28
CA GLU A 166 -7.01 -11.92 1.34
C GLU A 166 -7.76 -10.67 1.81
N PHE A 167 -9.07 -10.66 1.63
CA PHE A 167 -9.90 -9.48 1.85
C PHE A 167 -9.75 -8.88 3.25
N GLU A 168 -9.76 -9.71 4.29
CA GLU A 168 -9.65 -9.26 5.68
C GLU A 168 -8.31 -8.56 5.95
N LEU A 169 -7.23 -9.03 5.34
CA LEU A 169 -5.90 -8.42 5.47
C LEU A 169 -5.79 -7.13 4.67
N VAL A 170 -6.37 -7.08 3.47
CA VAL A 170 -6.42 -5.85 2.66
C VAL A 170 -7.23 -4.77 3.39
N ASP A 171 -8.43 -5.12 3.90
CA ASP A 171 -9.29 -4.18 4.63
C ASP A 171 -8.61 -3.68 5.91
N ALA A 172 -8.00 -4.56 6.70
CA ALA A 172 -7.26 -4.19 7.91
C ALA A 172 -6.10 -3.24 7.61
N ALA A 173 -5.34 -3.49 6.52
CA ALA A 173 -4.24 -2.63 6.10
C ALA A 173 -4.73 -1.25 5.63
N CYS A 174 -5.81 -1.20 4.85
CA CYS A 174 -6.47 0.05 4.45
C CYS A 174 -6.93 0.85 5.68
N ASN A 175 -7.59 0.21 6.62
CA ASN A 175 -8.07 0.85 7.86
C ASN A 175 -6.90 1.41 8.69
N GLN A 176 -5.80 0.68 8.81
CA GLN A 176 -4.59 1.16 9.49
C GLN A 176 -3.97 2.37 8.78
N PHE A 177 -3.88 2.32 7.45
CA PHE A 177 -3.36 3.42 6.64
C PHE A 177 -4.23 4.67 6.82
N ASP A 178 -5.56 4.54 6.66
CA ASP A 178 -6.52 5.63 6.81
C ASP A 178 -6.52 6.25 8.21
N ALA A 179 -6.35 5.45 9.26
CA ALA A 179 -6.27 5.96 10.64
C ALA A 179 -5.06 6.91 10.81
N VAL A 180 -3.94 6.62 10.16
CA VAL A 180 -2.77 7.51 10.15
C VAL A 180 -3.00 8.70 9.22
N TRP A 181 -3.53 8.44 8.03
CA TRP A 181 -3.81 9.44 7.00
C TRP A 181 -4.73 10.54 7.51
N ASN A 182 -5.84 10.16 8.13
CA ASN A 182 -6.85 11.07 8.66
C ASN A 182 -6.48 11.70 10.02
N GLY A 183 -5.28 11.38 10.54
CA GLY A 183 -4.82 11.93 11.81
C GLY A 183 -5.56 11.45 13.05
N SER A 184 -6.21 10.28 13.02
CA SER A 184 -6.96 9.72 14.15
C SER A 184 -6.12 9.63 15.45
N HIS A 185 -4.80 9.52 15.31
CA HIS A 185 -3.84 9.44 16.40
C HIS A 185 -3.10 10.76 16.70
N CYS A 186 -3.49 11.88 16.09
CA CYS A 186 -2.79 13.17 16.26
C CYS A 186 -3.11 13.85 17.59
N LYS A 187 -4.33 13.67 18.10
CA LYS A 187 -4.69 14.17 19.44
C LYS A 187 -3.88 13.45 20.52
N GLY A 188 -3.11 14.21 21.29
CA GLY A 188 -2.23 13.66 22.33
C GLY A 188 -0.97 12.95 21.81
N CYS A 189 -0.58 13.17 20.58
CA CYS A 189 0.62 12.57 19.98
C CYS A 189 1.91 13.09 20.66
N GLY A 190 2.69 12.20 21.26
CA GLY A 190 3.97 12.51 21.91
C GLY A 190 5.13 12.80 20.94
N ARG A 191 4.90 12.79 19.61
CA ARG A 191 5.91 13.12 18.59
C ARG A 191 5.53 14.34 17.76
N ARG A 192 4.64 15.18 18.31
CA ARG A 192 4.09 16.33 17.60
C ARG A 192 5.16 17.36 17.23
N GLU A 193 6.19 17.54 18.04
CA GLU A 193 7.35 18.42 17.79
C GLU A 193 8.14 18.06 16.51
N PHE A 194 8.12 16.78 16.13
CA PHE A 194 8.79 16.28 14.93
C PHE A 194 7.86 16.16 13.71
N CYS A 195 6.60 16.58 13.85
CA CYS A 195 5.59 16.40 12.82
C CYS A 195 5.48 17.68 11.97
N GLY A 196 5.79 17.58 10.67
CA GLY A 196 5.73 18.72 9.75
C GLY A 196 4.30 19.22 9.46
N ALA A 197 3.28 18.37 9.67
CA ALA A 197 1.87 18.71 9.40
C ALA A 197 0.92 18.04 10.40
N PRO A 198 0.95 18.42 11.70
CA PRO A 198 0.06 17.82 12.69
C PRO A 198 -1.39 18.22 12.41
N LEU A 199 -2.25 17.23 12.15
CA LEU A 199 -3.69 17.45 12.07
C LEU A 199 -4.24 17.82 13.47
N ARG A 200 -5.19 18.73 13.52
CA ARG A 200 -5.77 19.29 14.76
C ARG A 200 -6.91 18.43 15.29
#